data_4bd48f7cb3c7552b1a7098f8714d5e27
#
_entry.id   4bd48f7cb3c7552b1a7098f8714d5e27
#
_cell.length_a   1.000
_cell.length_b   1.000
_cell.length_c   1.000
_cell.angle_alpha   90.00
_cell.angle_beta   90.00
_cell.angle_gamma   90.00
#
_symmetry.space_group_name_H-M   'P 1'
#
loop_
_entity.id
_entity.type
_entity.pdbx_description
1 polymer ?
#
loop_
_entity_poly.entity_id
_entity_poly.type
_entity_poly.pdbx_seq_one_letter_code
_entity_poly.pdbx_strand_id
1 'polypeptide(L)'
;PTLKRLIEENPDEESLKEAIRLNISNLVPKHIVVDDIVASMSYCIGLNYGIGRIDDIDHLGNRRLRSVGELLQNQIRIGLARLERTVRERMAITEADNVTPQSLINTRPVSAAIKEFFGSSQLSQFLDQPNPLAELNNKRRTSALGPGGLNRDRASMDVRDVHHSHYS
;
A
#
# COMPACT_ATOMS: atom_id res chain seq x y z
N PRO A 1 12.62 -20.01 12.65
CA PRO A 1 13.54 -19.37 13.58
C PRO A 1 12.79 -18.81 14.78
N THR A 2 11.73 -18.02 14.59
CA THR A 2 10.98 -17.34 15.67
C THR A 2 10.32 -18.33 16.62
N LEU A 3 9.66 -19.38 16.11
CA LEU A 3 8.99 -20.37 16.94
C LEU A 3 10.00 -21.16 17.82
N LYS A 4 11.16 -21.54 17.25
CA LYS A 4 12.20 -22.24 18.00
C LYS A 4 12.70 -21.39 19.17
N ARG A 5 12.95 -20.10 18.94
CA ARG A 5 13.37 -19.15 19.97
C ARG A 5 12.32 -19.03 21.08
N LEU A 6 11.04 -18.91 20.72
CA LEU A 6 9.95 -18.82 21.70
C LEU A 6 9.83 -20.07 22.57
N ILE A 7 10.06 -21.27 22.00
CA ILE A 7 10.05 -22.54 22.73
C ILE A 7 11.25 -22.62 23.69
N GLU A 8 12.43 -22.15 23.26
CA GLU A 8 13.65 -22.16 24.10
C GLU A 8 13.56 -21.15 25.24
N GLU A 9 12.95 -19.97 25.00
CA GLU A 9 12.79 -18.90 26.00
C GLU A 9 11.66 -19.16 27.00
N ASN A 10 10.66 -19.97 26.66
CA ASN A 10 9.48 -20.22 27.49
C ASN A 10 9.25 -21.75 27.67
N PRO A 11 9.89 -22.36 28.66
CA PRO A 11 9.74 -23.81 28.90
C PRO A 11 8.39 -24.20 29.49
N ASP A 12 7.65 -23.26 30.06
CA ASP A 12 6.33 -23.48 30.64
C ASP A 12 5.20 -23.30 29.61
N GLU A 13 4.18 -24.19 29.69
CA GLU A 13 3.11 -24.22 28.68
C GLU A 13 2.25 -22.94 28.67
N GLU A 14 1.98 -22.35 29.84
CA GLU A 14 1.17 -21.15 29.93
C GLU A 14 1.92 -19.92 29.40
N SER A 15 3.19 -19.76 29.79
CA SER A 15 4.05 -18.69 29.29
C SER A 15 4.31 -18.81 27.79
N LEU A 16 4.43 -20.04 27.26
CA LEU A 16 4.58 -20.29 25.84
C LEU A 16 3.32 -19.91 25.06
N LYS A 17 2.13 -20.22 25.56
CA LYS A 17 0.85 -19.83 24.93
C LYS A 17 0.72 -18.30 24.85
N GLU A 18 1.09 -17.60 25.91
CA GLU A 18 1.05 -16.13 25.92
C GLU A 18 2.10 -15.53 24.99
N ALA A 19 3.31 -16.05 24.98
CA ALA A 19 4.37 -15.63 24.05
C ALA A 19 3.99 -15.87 22.58
N ILE A 20 3.32 -16.97 22.26
CA ILE A 20 2.78 -17.25 20.92
C ILE A 20 1.69 -16.25 20.55
N ARG A 21 0.77 -15.93 21.45
CA ARG A 21 -0.30 -14.93 21.21
C ARG A 21 0.28 -13.55 20.90
N LEU A 22 1.28 -13.12 21.65
CA LEU A 22 1.95 -11.83 21.42
C LEU A 22 2.71 -11.77 20.08
N ASN A 23 3.22 -12.92 19.63
CA ASN A 23 3.99 -13.01 18.39
C ASN A 23 3.21 -13.59 17.20
N ILE A 24 1.90 -13.68 17.28
CA ILE A 24 1.06 -14.32 16.25
C ILE A 24 1.25 -13.68 14.87
N SER A 25 1.40 -12.36 14.82
CA SER A 25 1.63 -11.62 13.57
C SER A 25 2.94 -11.99 12.85
N ASN A 26 3.93 -12.49 13.61
CA ASN A 26 5.23 -12.92 13.09
C ASN A 26 5.25 -14.41 12.75
N LEU A 27 4.33 -15.19 13.32
CA LEU A 27 4.21 -16.63 13.13
C LEU A 27 3.27 -17.00 11.99
N VAL A 28 2.28 -16.16 11.70
CA VAL A 28 1.35 -16.36 10.59
C VAL A 28 2.08 -16.19 9.26
N PRO A 29 1.92 -17.12 8.30
CA PRO A 29 2.46 -16.97 6.96
C PRO A 29 1.96 -15.67 6.30
N LYS A 30 2.87 -14.92 5.65
CA LYS A 30 2.53 -13.68 4.93
C LYS A 30 2.08 -13.92 3.48
N HIS A 31 1.84 -15.15 3.13
CA HIS A 31 1.34 -15.59 1.81
C HIS A 31 0.08 -16.45 2.02
N ILE A 32 -0.75 -16.49 1.01
CA ILE A 32 -1.98 -17.29 1.03
C ILE A 32 -1.60 -18.77 1.06
N VAL A 33 -2.16 -19.51 2.03
CA VAL A 33 -2.02 -20.97 2.16
C VAL A 33 -3.34 -21.66 1.77
N VAL A 34 -3.29 -22.98 1.58
CA VAL A 34 -4.47 -23.77 1.21
C VAL A 34 -5.59 -23.63 2.26
N ASP A 35 -5.22 -23.58 3.53
CA ASP A 35 -6.19 -23.42 4.63
C ASP A 35 -6.96 -22.11 4.56
N ASP A 36 -6.33 -21.02 4.10
CA ASP A 36 -7.01 -19.72 3.89
C ASP A 36 -8.07 -19.83 2.78
N ILE A 37 -7.76 -20.59 1.73
CA ILE A 37 -8.69 -20.82 0.61
C ILE A 37 -9.89 -21.64 1.11
N VAL A 38 -9.64 -22.72 1.84
CA VAL A 38 -10.69 -23.58 2.40
C VAL A 38 -11.56 -22.80 3.40
N ALA A 39 -10.95 -22.00 4.27
CA ALA A 39 -11.67 -21.15 5.22
C ALA A 39 -12.55 -20.11 4.51
N SER A 40 -12.03 -19.49 3.45
CA SER A 40 -12.78 -18.51 2.64
C SER A 40 -13.98 -19.17 1.94
N MET A 41 -13.78 -20.34 1.35
CA MET A 41 -14.87 -21.09 0.72
C MET A 41 -15.93 -21.52 1.74
N SER A 42 -15.51 -22.02 2.90
CA SER A 42 -16.41 -22.39 4.00
C SER A 42 -17.23 -21.19 4.49
N TYR A 43 -16.59 -20.02 4.62
CA TYR A 43 -17.28 -18.76 4.99
C TYR A 43 -18.30 -18.35 3.93
N CYS A 44 -17.95 -18.41 2.65
CA CYS A 44 -18.87 -18.09 1.55
C CYS A 44 -20.09 -19.02 1.53
N ILE A 45 -19.89 -20.33 1.80
CA ILE A 45 -21.00 -21.28 1.94
C ILE A 45 -21.86 -20.92 3.15
N GLY A 46 -21.23 -20.61 4.28
CA GLY A 46 -21.94 -20.20 5.51
C GLY A 46 -22.84 -18.98 5.30
N LEU A 47 -22.44 -18.01 4.51
CA LEU A 47 -23.26 -16.83 4.16
C LEU A 47 -24.58 -17.20 3.49
N ASN A 48 -24.60 -18.22 2.64
CA ASN A 48 -25.84 -18.70 2.00
C ASN A 48 -26.83 -19.30 3.02
N TYR A 49 -26.34 -19.78 4.15
CA TYR A 49 -27.16 -20.30 5.26
C TYR A 49 -27.44 -19.27 6.36
N GLY A 50 -27.09 -17.99 6.13
CA GLY A 50 -27.28 -16.92 7.11
C GLY A 50 -26.26 -16.94 8.26
N ILE A 51 -25.18 -17.68 8.12
CA ILE A 51 -24.07 -17.70 9.09
C ILE A 51 -23.00 -16.71 8.63
N GLY A 52 -22.79 -15.66 9.41
CA GLY A 52 -21.85 -14.59 9.11
C GLY A 52 -22.53 -13.30 8.65
N ARG A 53 -21.74 -12.33 8.22
CA ARG A 53 -22.19 -11.04 7.70
C ARG A 53 -21.46 -10.71 6.41
N ILE A 54 -22.16 -10.10 5.48
CA ILE A 54 -21.55 -9.53 4.27
C ILE A 54 -21.00 -8.16 4.66
N ASP A 55 -19.70 -7.97 4.45
CA ASP A 55 -19.06 -6.67 4.68
C ASP A 55 -19.40 -5.71 3.54
N ASP A 56 -19.64 -4.45 3.90
CA ASP A 56 -19.82 -3.38 2.92
C ASP A 56 -18.45 -2.91 2.43
N ILE A 57 -18.15 -3.19 1.16
CA ILE A 57 -16.87 -2.86 0.53
C ILE A 57 -16.63 -1.36 0.50
N ASP A 58 -17.69 -0.55 0.35
CA ASP A 58 -17.58 0.89 0.19
C ASP A 58 -17.55 1.66 1.51
N HIS A 59 -17.78 0.98 2.63
CA HIS A 59 -17.67 1.57 3.95
C HIS A 59 -16.23 1.99 4.24
N LEU A 60 -16.00 3.22 4.74
CA LEU A 60 -14.65 3.74 5.01
C LEU A 60 -13.86 2.92 6.03
N GLY A 61 -14.51 2.15 6.89
CA GLY A 61 -13.86 1.19 7.78
C GLY A 61 -13.14 0.07 7.05
N ASN A 62 -13.61 -0.30 5.86
CA ASN A 62 -13.04 -1.35 5.01
C ASN A 62 -12.13 -0.80 3.90
N ARG A 63 -12.15 0.50 3.66
CA ARG A 63 -11.32 1.19 2.67
C ARG A 63 -10.19 1.93 3.36
N ARG A 64 -8.97 1.48 3.13
CA ARG A 64 -7.77 2.10 3.68
C ARG A 64 -7.37 3.34 2.88
N LEU A 65 -7.09 4.43 3.56
CA LEU A 65 -6.49 5.62 2.96
C LEU A 65 -4.99 5.39 2.72
N ARG A 66 -4.51 5.76 1.54
CA ARG A 66 -3.09 5.77 1.24
C ARG A 66 -2.50 7.11 1.64
N SER A 67 -1.52 7.09 2.54
CA SER A 67 -0.78 8.28 2.93
C SER A 67 0.21 8.71 1.85
N VAL A 68 0.71 9.94 1.97
CA VAL A 68 1.73 10.49 1.05
C VAL A 68 2.97 9.61 0.98
N GLY A 69 3.42 9.06 2.10
CA GLY A 69 4.58 8.16 2.15
C GLY A 69 4.40 6.92 1.29
N GLU A 70 3.22 6.31 1.30
CA GLU A 70 2.92 5.14 0.48
C GLU A 70 2.85 5.49 -1.02
N LEU A 71 2.25 6.63 -1.35
CA LEU A 71 2.19 7.11 -2.74
C LEU A 71 3.58 7.38 -3.29
N LEU A 72 4.44 8.04 -2.51
CA LEU A 72 5.84 8.28 -2.89
C LEU A 72 6.65 7.00 -2.99
N GLN A 73 6.46 6.05 -2.08
CA GLN A 73 7.11 4.74 -2.14
C GLN A 73 6.79 4.03 -3.44
N ASN A 74 5.54 4.07 -3.89
CA ASN A 74 5.14 3.46 -5.16
C ASN A 74 5.81 4.15 -6.35
N GLN A 75 5.94 5.48 -6.35
CA GLN A 75 6.64 6.22 -7.41
C GLN A 75 8.14 5.93 -7.44
N ILE A 76 8.78 5.87 -6.28
CA ILE A 76 10.19 5.48 -6.17
C ILE A 76 10.38 4.06 -6.68
N ARG A 77 9.50 3.12 -6.34
CA ARG A 77 9.54 1.74 -6.84
C ARG A 77 9.48 1.66 -8.36
N ILE A 78 8.58 2.45 -8.99
CA ILE A 78 8.49 2.56 -10.45
C ILE A 78 9.80 3.14 -11.03
N GLY A 79 10.33 4.19 -10.42
CA GLY A 79 11.59 4.80 -10.82
C GLY A 79 12.78 3.83 -10.73
N LEU A 80 12.85 3.05 -9.65
CA LEU A 80 13.88 2.01 -9.47
C LEU A 80 13.75 0.86 -10.47
N ALA A 81 12.52 0.43 -10.78
CA ALA A 81 12.31 -0.59 -11.81
C ALA A 81 12.76 -0.12 -13.21
N ARG A 82 12.48 1.15 -13.54
CA ARG A 82 12.99 1.77 -14.78
C ARG A 82 14.52 1.85 -14.78
N LEU A 83 15.13 2.19 -13.65
CA LEU A 83 16.58 2.24 -13.48
C LEU A 83 17.19 0.86 -13.62
N GLU A 84 16.64 -0.16 -12.96
CA GLU A 84 17.10 -1.55 -13.07
C GLU A 84 17.10 -2.03 -14.53
N ARG A 85 16.02 -1.76 -15.26
CA ARG A 85 15.93 -2.10 -16.67
C ARG A 85 17.03 -1.43 -17.49
N THR A 86 17.27 -0.13 -17.30
CA THR A 86 18.31 0.62 -18.00
C THR A 86 19.72 0.10 -17.68
N VAL A 87 19.97 -0.25 -16.40
CA VAL A 87 21.25 -0.83 -15.98
C VAL A 87 21.45 -2.18 -16.65
N ARG A 88 20.44 -3.03 -16.68
CA ARG A 88 20.48 -4.34 -17.33
C ARG A 88 20.75 -4.24 -18.84
N GLU A 89 20.10 -3.31 -19.52
CA GLU A 89 20.32 -3.02 -20.93
C GLU A 89 21.76 -2.54 -21.20
N ARG A 90 22.30 -1.66 -20.36
CA ARG A 90 23.68 -1.18 -20.46
C ARG A 90 24.71 -2.26 -20.19
N MET A 91 24.48 -3.09 -19.17
CA MET A 91 25.37 -4.23 -18.87
C MET A 91 25.49 -5.22 -20.04
N ALA A 92 24.42 -5.39 -20.81
CA ALA A 92 24.42 -6.28 -21.98
C ALA A 92 25.24 -5.73 -23.15
N ILE A 93 25.44 -4.40 -23.22
CA ILE A 93 26.12 -3.73 -24.35
C ILE A 93 27.58 -3.37 -24.02
N THR A 94 27.88 -3.15 -22.71
CA THR A 94 29.20 -2.67 -22.28
C THR A 94 30.15 -3.84 -22.11
N GLU A 95 31.36 -3.70 -22.67
CA GLU A 95 32.47 -4.67 -22.51
C GLU A 95 32.90 -4.74 -21.02
N ALA A 96 33.22 -5.95 -20.56
CA ALA A 96 33.46 -6.25 -19.14
C ALA A 96 34.60 -5.43 -18.51
N ASP A 97 35.62 -5.06 -19.30
CA ASP A 97 36.82 -4.39 -18.81
C ASP A 97 36.61 -2.91 -18.42
N ASN A 98 35.54 -2.28 -18.88
CA ASN A 98 35.27 -0.85 -18.68
C ASN A 98 34.03 -0.58 -17.82
N VAL A 99 33.47 -1.58 -17.12
CA VAL A 99 32.27 -1.45 -16.33
C VAL A 99 32.57 -0.84 -14.97
N THR A 100 32.07 0.37 -14.74
CA THR A 100 32.06 1.00 -13.40
C THR A 100 30.63 1.24 -12.95
N PRO A 101 30.32 1.21 -11.62
CA PRO A 101 28.98 1.51 -11.13
C PRO A 101 28.46 2.88 -11.59
N GLN A 102 29.34 3.87 -11.69
CA GLN A 102 29.00 5.22 -12.13
C GLN A 102 28.62 5.31 -13.61
N SER A 103 29.21 4.46 -14.47
CA SER A 103 28.87 4.40 -15.89
C SER A 103 27.52 3.71 -16.15
N LEU A 104 27.14 2.78 -15.29
CA LEU A 104 25.92 2.00 -15.42
C LEU A 104 24.71 2.70 -14.80
N ILE A 105 24.87 3.33 -13.63
CA ILE A 105 23.79 3.89 -12.86
C ILE A 105 23.42 5.28 -13.37
N ASN A 106 22.15 5.45 -13.79
CA ASN A 106 21.58 6.73 -14.15
C ASN A 106 20.42 7.06 -13.22
N THR A 107 20.54 8.11 -12.42
CA THR A 107 19.51 8.52 -11.45
C THR A 107 18.33 9.27 -12.07
N ARG A 108 18.42 9.64 -13.36
CA ARG A 108 17.36 10.39 -14.06
C ARG A 108 15.98 9.71 -14.03
N PRO A 109 15.83 8.39 -14.22
CA PRO A 109 14.53 7.73 -14.18
C PRO A 109 13.81 7.87 -12.83
N VAL A 110 14.54 7.85 -11.71
CA VAL A 110 13.98 8.02 -10.37
C VAL A 110 13.53 9.48 -10.16
N SER A 111 14.40 10.42 -10.52
CA SER A 111 14.06 11.85 -10.44
C SER A 111 12.87 12.22 -11.34
N ALA A 112 12.79 11.62 -12.52
CA ALA A 112 11.67 11.82 -13.44
C ALA A 112 10.36 11.28 -12.88
N ALA A 113 10.35 10.09 -12.25
CA ALA A 113 9.16 9.51 -11.65
C ALA A 113 8.62 10.38 -10.49
N ILE A 114 9.52 10.93 -9.66
CA ILE A 114 9.13 11.84 -8.58
C ILE A 114 8.57 13.16 -9.14
N LYS A 115 9.22 13.75 -10.15
CA LYS A 115 8.74 14.96 -10.82
C LYS A 115 7.39 14.75 -11.51
N GLU A 116 7.20 13.60 -12.14
CA GLU A 116 5.93 13.20 -12.75
C GLU A 116 4.81 13.15 -11.72
N PHE A 117 5.07 12.57 -10.54
CA PHE A 117 4.08 12.53 -9.46
C PHE A 117 3.68 13.92 -8.98
N PHE A 118 4.64 14.80 -8.68
CA PHE A 118 4.33 16.14 -8.18
C PHE A 118 3.79 17.10 -9.26
N GLY A 119 4.13 16.90 -10.53
CA GLY A 119 3.73 17.78 -11.62
C GLY A 119 2.43 17.40 -12.32
N SER A 120 2.11 16.10 -12.43
CA SER A 120 0.98 15.62 -13.24
C SER A 120 -0.01 14.74 -12.50
N SER A 121 0.27 14.33 -11.26
CA SER A 121 -0.69 13.56 -10.47
C SER A 121 -1.86 14.42 -10.02
N GLN A 122 -3.08 13.90 -10.20
CA GLN A 122 -4.30 14.56 -9.72
C GLN A 122 -4.37 14.65 -8.19
N LEU A 123 -3.64 13.79 -7.48
CA LEU A 123 -3.57 13.78 -6.02
C LEU A 123 -2.57 14.81 -5.47
N SER A 124 -1.65 15.29 -6.31
CA SER A 124 -0.71 16.35 -5.95
C SER A 124 -1.31 17.71 -6.33
N GLN A 125 -1.62 18.53 -5.34
CA GLN A 125 -2.26 19.82 -5.51
C GLN A 125 -1.50 20.90 -4.77
N PHE A 126 -1.73 22.17 -5.14
CA PHE A 126 -1.18 23.30 -4.42
C PHE A 126 -1.74 23.35 -3.00
N LEU A 127 -0.87 23.64 -2.04
CA LEU A 127 -1.26 23.85 -0.65
C LEU A 127 -1.76 25.29 -0.48
N ASP A 128 -2.96 25.45 0.08
CA ASP A 128 -3.54 26.75 0.43
C ASP A 128 -2.89 27.28 1.73
N GLN A 129 -1.73 27.92 1.59
CA GLN A 129 -0.99 28.49 2.73
C GLN A 129 -1.53 29.83 3.26
N PRO A 130 -2.17 30.71 2.42
CA PRO A 130 -2.62 32.04 2.90
C PRO A 130 -3.72 31.97 3.96
N ASN A 131 -4.55 30.92 3.96
CA ASN A 131 -5.63 30.72 4.93
C ASN A 131 -5.35 29.47 5.78
N PRO A 132 -4.99 29.65 7.07
CA PRO A 132 -4.69 28.51 7.96
C PRO A 132 -5.86 27.52 8.12
N LEU A 133 -7.11 28.01 8.06
CA LEU A 133 -8.29 27.18 8.16
C LEU A 133 -8.47 26.28 6.92
N ALA A 134 -8.24 26.82 5.72
CA ALA A 134 -8.28 26.05 4.48
C ALA A 134 -7.18 24.99 4.44
N GLU A 135 -5.98 25.31 4.91
CA GLU A 135 -4.87 24.36 5.05
C GLU A 135 -5.23 23.21 5.97
N LEU A 136 -5.80 23.51 7.15
CA LEU A 136 -6.24 22.49 8.11
C LEU A 136 -7.35 21.59 7.52
N ASN A 137 -8.32 22.19 6.84
CA ASN A 137 -9.39 21.47 6.17
C ASN A 137 -8.85 20.51 5.09
N ASN A 138 -7.91 20.96 4.28
CA ASN A 138 -7.28 20.13 3.26
C ASN A 138 -6.47 18.98 3.87
N LYS A 139 -5.78 19.19 4.98
CA LYS A 139 -5.04 18.15 5.70
C LYS A 139 -5.95 17.09 6.33
N ARG A 140 -7.19 17.46 6.67
CA ARG A 140 -8.19 16.56 7.27
C ARG A 140 -9.09 15.87 6.24
N ARG A 141 -8.91 16.15 4.97
CA ARG A 141 -9.73 15.57 3.91
C ARG A 141 -9.50 14.06 3.82
N THR A 142 -10.57 13.28 3.92
CA THR A 142 -10.56 11.82 3.80
C THR A 142 -10.94 11.32 2.41
N SER A 143 -11.69 12.10 1.64
CA SER A 143 -12.08 11.77 0.27
C SER A 143 -11.32 12.63 -0.74
N ALA A 144 -10.85 12.02 -1.82
CA ALA A 144 -10.24 12.75 -2.93
C ALA A 144 -11.27 13.44 -3.86
N LEU A 145 -12.55 13.09 -3.75
CA LEU A 145 -13.63 13.64 -4.57
C LEU A 145 -14.13 14.99 -4.02
N GLY A 146 -14.54 15.87 -4.91
CA GLY A 146 -15.24 17.11 -4.58
C GLY A 146 -14.42 18.38 -4.80
N PRO A 147 -14.86 19.54 -4.26
CA PRO A 147 -14.20 20.82 -4.46
C PRO A 147 -12.74 20.78 -3.99
N GLY A 148 -11.82 21.18 -4.87
CA GLY A 148 -10.38 21.13 -4.59
C GLY A 148 -9.76 19.75 -4.69
N GLY A 149 -10.49 18.72 -5.14
CA GLY A 149 -10.04 17.36 -5.36
C GLY A 149 -10.31 16.85 -6.78
N LEU A 150 -10.48 15.54 -6.89
CA LEU A 150 -10.82 14.86 -8.15
C LEU A 150 -12.24 15.23 -8.61
N ASN A 151 -12.38 15.48 -9.92
CA ASN A 151 -13.69 15.65 -10.53
C ASN A 151 -14.37 14.29 -10.65
N ARG A 152 -15.69 14.21 -10.45
CA ARG A 152 -16.47 12.97 -10.56
C ARG A 152 -16.32 12.29 -11.93
N ASP A 153 -16.21 13.08 -12.99
CA ASP A 153 -16.07 12.57 -14.36
C ASP A 153 -14.71 11.88 -14.61
N ARG A 154 -13.70 12.22 -13.84
CA ARG A 154 -12.35 11.67 -13.93
C ARG A 154 -12.07 10.54 -12.93
N ALA A 155 -13.00 10.31 -12.00
CA ALA A 155 -12.91 9.19 -11.09
C ALA A 155 -13.25 7.87 -11.81
N SER A 156 -12.59 6.77 -11.42
CA SER A 156 -12.97 5.46 -11.93
C SER A 156 -14.39 5.10 -11.50
N MET A 157 -15.02 4.15 -12.20
CA MET A 157 -16.40 3.71 -11.90
C MET A 157 -16.57 3.31 -10.43
N ASP A 158 -15.57 2.65 -9.85
CA ASP A 158 -15.58 2.17 -8.46
C ASP A 158 -15.55 3.30 -7.42
N VAL A 159 -15.19 4.52 -7.81
CA VAL A 159 -15.06 5.69 -6.92
C VAL A 159 -16.21 6.68 -7.11
N ARG A 160 -17.08 6.49 -8.11
CA ARG A 160 -18.21 7.39 -8.40
C ARG A 160 -19.30 7.33 -7.35
N ASP A 161 -19.49 6.17 -6.73
CA ASP A 161 -20.48 5.98 -5.68
C ASP A 161 -19.87 6.41 -4.34
N VAL A 162 -20.48 7.45 -3.75
CA VAL A 162 -20.07 7.98 -2.45
C VAL A 162 -20.91 7.32 -1.38
N HIS A 163 -20.27 6.47 -0.58
CA HIS A 163 -20.90 5.80 0.54
C HIS A 163 -21.31 6.80 1.62
N HIS A 164 -22.41 6.56 2.35
CA HIS A 164 -22.90 7.46 3.40
C HIS A 164 -21.86 7.71 4.52
N SER A 165 -20.96 6.76 4.77
CA SER A 165 -19.88 6.91 5.76
C SER A 165 -18.90 8.05 5.46
N HIS A 166 -18.90 8.61 4.23
CA HIS A 166 -18.11 9.79 3.89
C HIS A 166 -18.65 11.08 4.52
N TYR A 167 -19.90 11.08 4.93
CA TYR A 167 -20.61 12.26 5.46
C TYR A 167 -20.76 12.23 6.98
N SER A 168 -20.32 11.18 7.63
CA SER A 168 -20.42 11.05 9.10
C SER A 168 -19.19 11.59 9.83
#